data_2cbff10737fa527eaf66e33088eb7dc6
#
_entry.id   2cbff10737fa527eaf66e33088eb7dc6
#
_cell.length_a   1.000
_cell.length_b   1.000
_cell.length_c   1.000
_cell.angle_alpha   90.00
_cell.angle_beta   90.00
_cell.angle_gamma   90.00
#
_symmetry.space_group_name_H-M   'P 1'
#
loop_
_entity.id
_entity.type
_entity.pdbx_description
1 polymer ?
#
loop_
_entity_poly.entity_id
_entity_poly.type
_entity_poly.pdbx_seq_one_letter_code
_entity_poly.pdbx_strand_id
1 'polypeptide(L)'
;MNHNTDTIYQPTIYQYANIIIDISHESVDKTFQYRIPDYLLGQVEAGQQVYIPFGAGSHKRKGYVVELTDQAEYDISKIKEIDSLVEGSITAQSQLIHLAWWMKERYGSTMNQALKTVLPVKQKVREAPKRKIHLLADAPALEEAIQTAERKNHKARLRLLYALKENPDIPYENTLHKLNLTAAAVRPLEQAGLLAIQIVDQYRNPLEQMRRLLTDTSKAQWETPVLNEDQRKIADNICENYDSGSRKPCLIHGITGSGKTEVYMELISHVISAGKQVILLIPEISLTWQTVMRFYLRFGDRVSVLNSRMSAGERFDQYERARTGDIDI
;
A
#
# COMPACT_ATOMS: atom_id res chain seq x y z
N MET A 1 -20.14 -35.68 -28.90
CA MET A 1 -18.84 -36.07 -28.36
C MET A 1 -17.98 -34.82 -28.32
N ASN A 2 -17.98 -34.12 -27.18
CA ASN A 2 -17.18 -32.93 -26.97
C ASN A 2 -15.90 -33.34 -26.27
N HIS A 3 -14.77 -33.28 -26.97
CA HIS A 3 -13.47 -33.41 -26.37
C HIS A 3 -13.05 -32.03 -25.83
N ASN A 4 -13.23 -31.87 -24.54
CA ASN A 4 -12.53 -30.83 -23.77
C ASN A 4 -11.08 -31.27 -23.63
N THR A 5 -10.18 -30.71 -24.40
CA THR A 5 -8.74 -30.78 -24.16
C THR A 5 -8.39 -29.72 -23.11
N ASP A 6 -8.39 -30.14 -21.87
CA ASP A 6 -7.73 -29.36 -20.80
C ASP A 6 -6.23 -29.27 -21.12
N THR A 7 -5.82 -28.17 -21.68
CA THR A 7 -4.40 -27.84 -21.85
C THR A 7 -3.80 -27.61 -20.47
N ILE A 8 -3.20 -28.65 -19.90
CA ILE A 8 -2.42 -28.55 -18.66
C ILE A 8 -1.26 -27.59 -18.97
N TYR A 9 -1.32 -26.39 -18.44
CA TYR A 9 -0.22 -25.41 -18.46
C TYR A 9 0.91 -26.00 -17.63
N GLN A 10 1.87 -26.65 -18.28
CA GLN A 10 3.14 -26.99 -17.63
C GLN A 10 3.96 -25.70 -17.52
N PRO A 11 4.34 -25.27 -16.32
CA PRO A 11 5.20 -24.11 -16.17
C PRO A 11 6.53 -24.36 -16.89
N THR A 12 6.92 -23.45 -17.75
CA THR A 12 8.24 -23.51 -18.42
C THR A 12 9.32 -23.39 -17.35
N ILE A 13 10.17 -24.41 -17.23
CA ILE A 13 11.24 -24.43 -16.23
C ILE A 13 12.50 -23.85 -16.88
N TYR A 14 12.84 -22.62 -16.51
CA TYR A 14 14.04 -21.95 -16.99
C TYR A 14 15.28 -22.35 -16.19
N GLN A 15 16.44 -22.44 -16.85
CA GLN A 15 17.71 -22.83 -16.23
C GLN A 15 18.57 -21.64 -15.81
N TYR A 16 18.37 -20.46 -16.41
CA TYR A 16 19.17 -19.27 -16.17
C TYR A 16 18.29 -18.06 -15.89
N ALA A 17 18.87 -17.12 -15.14
CA ALA A 17 18.26 -15.84 -14.84
C ALA A 17 19.22 -14.69 -15.15
N ASN A 18 18.76 -13.70 -15.89
CA ASN A 18 19.46 -12.45 -16.13
C ASN A 18 19.13 -11.50 -14.98
N ILE A 19 20.15 -11.05 -14.26
CA ILE A 19 20.04 -10.35 -12.97
C ILE A 19 20.73 -8.98 -13.03
N ILE A 20 20.04 -7.94 -12.58
CA ILE A 20 20.61 -6.63 -12.26
C ILE A 20 21.04 -6.62 -10.80
N ILE A 21 22.30 -6.30 -10.54
CA ILE A 21 22.83 -6.27 -9.18
C ILE A 21 22.34 -5.02 -8.45
N ASP A 22 22.04 -5.15 -7.16
CA ASP A 22 21.60 -4.03 -6.31
C ASP A 22 22.80 -3.12 -5.93
N ILE A 23 23.48 -2.58 -6.95
CA ILE A 23 24.54 -1.60 -6.85
C ILE A 23 24.28 -0.50 -7.88
N SER A 24 24.12 0.75 -7.42
CA SER A 24 23.89 1.89 -8.29
C SER A 24 25.21 2.51 -8.76
N HIS A 25 25.92 1.79 -9.64
CA HIS A 25 27.18 2.26 -10.24
C HIS A 25 27.21 1.89 -11.73
N GLU A 26 27.59 2.80 -12.58
CA GLU A 26 27.56 2.64 -14.05
C GLU A 26 28.37 1.43 -14.54
N SER A 27 29.52 1.14 -13.92
CA SER A 27 30.37 0.01 -14.33
C SER A 27 29.72 -1.37 -14.18
N VAL A 28 28.68 -1.48 -13.35
CA VAL A 28 27.92 -2.71 -13.12
C VAL A 28 26.46 -2.59 -13.58
N ASP A 29 26.14 -1.55 -14.35
CA ASP A 29 24.81 -1.31 -14.90
C ASP A 29 24.53 -2.14 -16.16
N LYS A 30 24.65 -3.45 -16.00
CA LYS A 30 24.36 -4.47 -17.01
C LYS A 30 23.75 -5.70 -16.35
N THR A 31 23.16 -6.55 -17.16
CA THR A 31 22.68 -7.86 -16.71
C THR A 31 23.87 -8.82 -16.52
N PHE A 32 23.75 -9.64 -15.51
CA PHE A 32 24.66 -10.75 -15.24
C PHE A 32 23.83 -12.03 -15.20
N GLN A 33 24.24 -13.02 -15.98
CA GLN A 33 23.55 -14.29 -16.03
C GLN A 33 24.01 -15.22 -14.91
N TYR A 34 23.03 -15.83 -14.23
CA TYR A 34 23.24 -16.82 -13.18
C TYR A 34 22.45 -18.09 -13.49
N ARG A 35 22.98 -19.23 -13.13
CA ARG A 35 22.26 -20.50 -13.17
C ARG A 35 21.27 -20.57 -12.02
N ILE A 36 20.09 -21.10 -12.28
CA ILE A 36 19.08 -21.41 -11.26
C ILE A 36 19.41 -22.81 -10.73
N PRO A 37 19.79 -22.98 -9.44
CA PRO A 37 20.08 -24.29 -8.90
C PRO A 37 18.82 -25.16 -8.82
N ASP A 38 18.97 -26.47 -8.84
CA ASP A 38 17.87 -27.42 -8.94
C ASP A 38 16.79 -27.23 -7.85
N TYR A 39 17.20 -26.85 -6.64
CA TYR A 39 16.27 -26.59 -5.52
C TYR A 39 15.46 -25.29 -5.66
N LEU A 40 15.79 -24.41 -6.60
CA LEU A 40 15.05 -23.18 -6.92
C LEU A 40 14.34 -23.22 -8.27
N LEU A 41 14.47 -24.32 -9.02
CA LEU A 41 13.78 -24.46 -10.31
C LEU A 41 12.26 -24.33 -10.13
N GLY A 42 11.65 -23.52 -10.97
CA GLY A 42 10.21 -23.24 -10.91
C GLY A 42 9.77 -22.30 -9.76
N GLN A 43 10.71 -21.86 -8.92
CA GLN A 43 10.41 -20.92 -7.82
C GLN A 43 10.93 -19.49 -8.10
N VAL A 44 11.89 -19.36 -9.02
CA VAL A 44 12.42 -18.05 -9.41
C VAL A 44 11.52 -17.44 -10.48
N GLU A 45 11.12 -16.21 -10.25
CA GLU A 45 10.28 -15.43 -11.17
C GLU A 45 10.95 -14.10 -11.55
N ALA A 46 10.64 -13.61 -12.75
CA ALA A 46 11.06 -12.26 -13.14
C ALA A 46 10.46 -11.22 -12.17
N GLY A 47 11.29 -10.27 -11.75
CA GLY A 47 10.91 -9.26 -10.76
C GLY A 47 11.24 -9.60 -9.30
N GLN A 48 11.60 -10.85 -9.01
CA GLN A 48 12.02 -11.24 -7.66
C GLN A 48 13.42 -10.74 -7.32
N GLN A 49 13.68 -10.57 -6.02
CA GLN A 49 15.03 -10.37 -5.52
C GLN A 49 15.66 -11.69 -5.08
N VAL A 50 16.91 -11.85 -5.44
CA VAL A 50 17.71 -13.03 -5.11
C VAL A 50 19.04 -12.62 -4.48
N TYR A 51 19.62 -13.51 -3.68
CA TYR A 51 21.01 -13.40 -3.27
C TYR A 51 21.89 -14.12 -4.28
N ILE A 52 22.96 -13.45 -4.69
CA ILE A 52 23.92 -13.94 -5.68
C ILE A 52 25.36 -13.73 -5.19
N PRO A 53 26.30 -14.62 -5.52
CA PRO A 53 27.72 -14.42 -5.30
C PRO A 53 28.26 -13.44 -6.35
N PHE A 54 28.80 -12.29 -5.93
CA PHE A 54 29.34 -11.28 -6.84
C PHE A 54 30.76 -10.87 -6.50
N GLY A 55 31.57 -10.61 -7.53
CA GLY A 55 32.97 -10.22 -7.40
C GLY A 55 33.93 -11.37 -7.14
N ALA A 56 35.24 -11.07 -6.99
CA ALA A 56 36.32 -12.06 -6.82
C ALA A 56 36.23 -12.83 -5.49
N GLY A 57 35.66 -12.20 -4.42
CA GLY A 57 35.48 -12.82 -3.11
C GLY A 57 34.15 -13.53 -2.93
N SER A 58 33.33 -13.68 -3.97
CA SER A 58 31.99 -14.30 -3.92
C SER A 58 31.11 -13.76 -2.79
N HIS A 59 31.22 -12.46 -2.49
CA HIS A 59 30.38 -11.83 -1.48
C HIS A 59 28.91 -11.88 -1.89
N LYS A 60 28.04 -12.27 -0.96
CA LYS A 60 26.59 -12.27 -1.19
C LYS A 60 26.08 -10.86 -1.44
N ARG A 61 25.43 -10.66 -2.58
CA ARG A 61 24.78 -9.41 -2.97
C ARG A 61 23.34 -9.68 -3.34
N LYS A 62 22.51 -8.67 -3.23
CA LYS A 62 21.14 -8.73 -3.75
C LYS A 62 21.14 -8.35 -5.22
N GLY A 63 20.26 -8.98 -5.98
CA GLY A 63 20.00 -8.63 -7.37
C GLY A 63 18.53 -8.81 -7.69
N TYR A 64 18.10 -8.18 -8.77
CA TYR A 64 16.75 -8.29 -9.31
C TYR A 64 16.76 -9.17 -10.54
N VAL A 65 15.96 -10.23 -10.56
CA VAL A 65 15.74 -11.05 -11.74
C VAL A 65 14.94 -10.23 -12.75
N VAL A 66 15.52 -9.93 -13.90
CA VAL A 66 14.82 -9.15 -14.94
C VAL A 66 14.30 -10.02 -16.06
N GLU A 67 14.90 -11.20 -16.26
CA GLU A 67 14.53 -12.13 -17.31
C GLU A 67 14.91 -13.56 -16.92
N LEU A 68 14.14 -14.54 -17.40
CA LEU A 68 14.43 -15.96 -17.28
C LEU A 68 14.64 -16.53 -18.68
N THR A 69 15.64 -17.42 -18.83
CA THR A 69 16.01 -18.03 -20.13
C THR A 69 16.54 -19.45 -19.96
N ASP A 70 16.42 -20.26 -21.01
CA ASP A 70 17.02 -21.59 -21.10
C ASP A 70 18.37 -21.58 -21.80
N GLN A 71 18.77 -20.44 -22.36
CA GLN A 71 20.01 -20.30 -23.11
C GLN A 71 21.12 -19.67 -22.27
N ALA A 72 22.28 -20.32 -22.21
CA ALA A 72 23.46 -19.72 -21.64
C ALA A 72 24.06 -18.72 -22.62
N GLU A 73 24.21 -17.46 -22.17
CA GLU A 73 24.87 -16.38 -22.94
C GLU A 73 26.39 -16.39 -22.80
N TYR A 74 26.90 -17.15 -21.84
CA TYR A 74 28.34 -17.24 -21.52
C TYR A 74 28.77 -18.69 -21.37
N ASP A 75 30.07 -18.89 -21.26
CA ASP A 75 30.66 -20.19 -20.94
C ASP A 75 30.06 -20.73 -19.63
N ILE A 76 29.37 -21.87 -19.72
CA ILE A 76 28.63 -22.49 -18.62
C ILE A 76 29.52 -22.71 -17.38
N SER A 77 30.82 -23.00 -17.60
CA SER A 77 31.78 -23.21 -16.51
C SER A 77 32.06 -21.95 -15.68
N LYS A 78 31.73 -20.77 -16.20
CA LYS A 78 31.93 -19.47 -15.56
C LYS A 78 30.65 -18.86 -14.97
N ILE A 79 29.49 -19.43 -15.30
CA ILE A 79 28.21 -18.97 -14.79
C ILE A 79 28.07 -19.43 -13.33
N LYS A 80 27.95 -18.47 -12.41
CA LYS A 80 27.70 -18.73 -10.98
C LYS A 80 26.23 -19.05 -10.76
N GLU A 81 25.92 -19.69 -9.63
CA GLU A 81 24.54 -20.01 -9.25
C GLU A 81 23.93 -18.94 -8.35
N ILE A 82 22.59 -18.82 -8.40
CA ILE A 82 21.81 -18.09 -7.41
C ILE A 82 21.95 -18.80 -6.06
N ASP A 83 22.17 -18.02 -4.98
CA ASP A 83 22.31 -18.59 -3.65
C ASP A 83 20.95 -18.85 -2.98
N SER A 84 20.06 -17.89 -3.00
CA SER A 84 18.73 -18.03 -2.39
C SER A 84 17.79 -16.89 -2.82
N LEU A 85 16.49 -17.08 -2.59
CA LEU A 85 15.50 -16.01 -2.71
C LEU A 85 15.62 -15.04 -1.51
N VAL A 86 15.26 -13.77 -1.73
CA VAL A 86 15.15 -12.79 -0.64
C VAL A 86 13.75 -12.91 -0.06
N GLU A 87 13.64 -13.39 1.19
CA GLU A 87 12.36 -13.51 1.88
C GLU A 87 11.64 -12.16 1.96
N GLY A 88 10.32 -12.18 1.72
CA GLY A 88 9.50 -10.97 1.74
C GLY A 88 9.82 -9.97 0.63
N SER A 89 10.52 -10.39 -0.44
CA SER A 89 10.68 -9.56 -1.63
C SER A 89 9.36 -9.50 -2.39
N ILE A 90 9.01 -8.28 -2.84
CA ILE A 90 7.86 -8.11 -3.72
C ILE A 90 8.31 -8.49 -5.13
N THR A 91 7.59 -9.41 -5.76
CA THR A 91 7.79 -9.74 -7.18
C THR A 91 7.30 -8.55 -8.02
N ALA A 92 8.20 -7.95 -8.79
CA ALA A 92 7.81 -6.90 -9.72
C ALA A 92 7.05 -7.51 -10.90
N GLN A 93 5.90 -6.95 -11.24
CA GLN A 93 5.22 -7.30 -12.47
C GLN A 93 6.11 -6.97 -13.68
N SER A 94 6.04 -7.76 -14.75
CA SER A 94 6.82 -7.55 -15.97
C SER A 94 6.71 -6.13 -16.52
N GLN A 95 5.54 -5.51 -16.39
CA GLN A 95 5.29 -4.11 -16.78
C GLN A 95 6.20 -3.11 -16.02
N LEU A 96 6.49 -3.34 -14.75
CA LEU A 96 7.38 -2.47 -13.96
C LEU A 96 8.83 -2.62 -14.39
N ILE A 97 9.25 -3.81 -14.81
CA ILE A 97 10.59 -4.03 -15.38
C ILE A 97 10.73 -3.28 -16.71
N HIS A 98 9.74 -3.39 -17.61
CA HIS A 98 9.71 -2.63 -18.85
C HIS A 98 9.71 -1.12 -18.61
N LEU A 99 8.96 -0.64 -17.62
CA LEU A 99 8.96 0.77 -17.23
C LEU A 99 10.35 1.20 -16.73
N ALA A 100 11.03 0.37 -15.94
CA ALA A 100 12.37 0.66 -15.47
C ALA A 100 13.39 0.74 -16.63
N TRP A 101 13.29 -0.15 -17.62
CA TRP A 101 14.11 -0.09 -18.84
C TRP A 101 13.86 1.19 -19.62
N TRP A 102 12.59 1.54 -19.85
CA TRP A 102 12.22 2.80 -20.51
C TRP A 102 12.74 4.03 -19.76
N MET A 103 12.65 4.04 -18.41
CA MET A 103 13.18 5.13 -17.59
C MET A 103 14.71 5.23 -17.70
N LYS A 104 15.43 4.09 -17.68
CA LYS A 104 16.87 4.07 -17.88
C LYS A 104 17.26 4.73 -19.19
N GLU A 105 16.66 4.30 -20.29
CA GLU A 105 16.96 4.82 -21.63
C GLU A 105 16.58 6.32 -21.79
N ARG A 106 15.42 6.70 -21.24
CA ARG A 106 14.88 8.05 -21.41
C ARG A 106 15.56 9.11 -20.55
N TYR A 107 15.98 8.74 -19.34
CA TYR A 107 16.50 9.69 -18.34
C TYR A 107 17.97 9.44 -17.97
N GLY A 108 18.64 8.48 -18.57
CA GLY A 108 20.05 8.19 -18.31
C GLY A 108 20.34 7.71 -16.89
N SER A 109 19.35 7.12 -16.21
CA SER A 109 19.55 6.51 -14.89
C SER A 109 20.15 5.11 -15.02
N THR A 110 20.72 4.57 -13.93
CA THR A 110 21.07 3.15 -13.90
C THR A 110 19.81 2.29 -13.78
N MET A 111 19.84 1.05 -14.27
CA MET A 111 18.72 0.12 -14.16
C MET A 111 18.32 -0.13 -12.70
N ASN A 112 19.30 -0.20 -11.81
CA ASN A 112 19.04 -0.36 -10.38
C ASN A 112 18.29 0.85 -9.77
N GLN A 113 18.63 2.08 -10.18
CA GLN A 113 17.91 3.29 -9.75
C GLN A 113 16.49 3.30 -10.29
N ALA A 114 16.32 2.95 -11.58
CA ALA A 114 15.01 2.85 -12.19
C ALA A 114 14.13 1.79 -11.51
N LEU A 115 14.66 0.59 -11.27
CA LEU A 115 13.96 -0.48 -10.53
C LEU A 115 13.55 -0.04 -9.13
N LYS A 116 14.43 0.62 -8.37
CA LYS A 116 14.10 1.15 -7.04
C LYS A 116 13.00 2.21 -7.06
N THR A 117 12.85 2.91 -8.17
CA THR A 117 11.82 3.94 -8.33
C THR A 117 10.46 3.32 -8.64
N VAL A 118 10.41 2.31 -9.50
CA VAL A 118 9.15 1.69 -9.94
C VAL A 118 8.67 0.57 -9.02
N LEU A 119 9.57 -0.05 -8.26
CA LEU A 119 9.20 -1.11 -7.33
C LEU A 119 8.45 -0.56 -6.12
N PRO A 120 7.40 -1.24 -5.68
CA PRO A 120 6.68 -0.86 -4.46
C PRO A 120 7.62 -0.75 -3.26
N VAL A 121 7.30 0.14 -2.35
CA VAL A 121 8.05 0.31 -1.10
C VAL A 121 8.04 -1.01 -0.32
N LYS A 122 9.21 -1.54 0.00
CA LYS A 122 9.31 -2.77 0.81
C LYS A 122 8.77 -2.51 2.21
N GLN A 123 7.97 -3.45 2.69
CA GLN A 123 7.60 -3.50 4.10
C GLN A 123 8.83 -3.79 4.95
N LYS A 124 9.50 -2.75 5.44
CA LYS A 124 10.72 -2.94 6.26
C LYS A 124 10.43 -3.38 7.69
N VAL A 125 9.26 -3.11 8.21
CA VAL A 125 8.82 -3.57 9.56
C VAL A 125 7.29 -3.59 9.55
N ARG A 126 6.66 -4.75 9.68
CA ARG A 126 5.33 -4.80 10.26
C ARG A 126 5.50 -4.34 11.70
N GLU A 127 4.99 -3.17 12.06
CA GLU A 127 4.64 -2.96 13.46
C GLU A 127 3.72 -4.11 13.86
N ALA A 128 3.91 -4.65 15.07
CA ALA A 128 3.02 -5.68 15.56
C ALA A 128 1.57 -5.21 15.37
N PRO A 129 0.68 -6.03 14.82
CA PRO A 129 -0.67 -5.63 14.51
C PRO A 129 -1.30 -5.04 15.78
N LYS A 130 -1.81 -3.84 15.69
CA LYS A 130 -2.48 -3.22 16.82
C LYS A 130 -3.74 -4.00 17.11
N ARG A 131 -3.92 -4.36 18.37
CA ARG A 131 -5.10 -5.08 18.84
C ARG A 131 -6.07 -4.12 19.49
N LYS A 132 -7.37 -4.34 19.32
CA LYS A 132 -8.40 -3.69 20.12
C LYS A 132 -9.23 -4.73 20.88
N ILE A 133 -9.72 -4.33 22.01
CA ILE A 133 -10.72 -5.09 22.77
C ILE A 133 -12.07 -4.55 22.33
N HIS A 134 -12.92 -5.41 21.82
CA HIS A 134 -14.30 -5.10 21.42
C HIS A 134 -15.25 -5.80 22.38
N LEU A 135 -16.19 -5.06 22.97
CA LEU A 135 -17.21 -5.60 23.84
C LEU A 135 -18.27 -6.34 23.00
N LEU A 136 -18.50 -7.61 23.31
CA LEU A 136 -19.52 -8.43 22.66
C LEU A 136 -20.79 -8.54 23.53
N ALA A 137 -20.64 -8.39 24.84
CA ALA A 137 -21.74 -8.51 25.79
C ALA A 137 -22.74 -7.38 25.64
N ASP A 138 -24.01 -7.71 25.74
CA ASP A 138 -25.08 -6.72 25.90
C ASP A 138 -25.06 -6.09 27.30
N ALA A 139 -25.88 -5.06 27.51
CA ALA A 139 -25.90 -4.33 28.78
C ALA A 139 -26.23 -5.21 30.01
N PRO A 140 -27.19 -6.15 29.96
CA PRO A 140 -27.46 -7.06 31.06
C PRO A 140 -26.29 -8.00 31.39
N ALA A 141 -25.68 -8.62 30.37
CA ALA A 141 -24.54 -9.53 30.55
C ALA A 141 -23.30 -8.81 31.08
N LEU A 142 -23.07 -7.56 30.63
CA LEU A 142 -21.99 -6.74 31.14
C LEU A 142 -22.19 -6.42 32.64
N GLU A 143 -23.40 -6.07 33.06
CA GLU A 143 -23.70 -5.75 34.45
C GLU A 143 -23.56 -6.97 35.34
N GLU A 144 -23.99 -8.16 34.91
CA GLU A 144 -23.79 -9.44 35.62
C GLU A 144 -22.29 -9.75 35.75
N ALA A 145 -21.49 -9.52 34.72
CA ALA A 145 -20.05 -9.70 34.76
C ALA A 145 -19.38 -8.77 35.77
N ILE A 146 -19.81 -7.51 35.86
CA ILE A 146 -19.34 -6.52 36.83
C ILE A 146 -19.66 -7.01 38.25
N GLN A 147 -20.91 -7.35 38.53
CA GLN A 147 -21.33 -7.86 39.86
C GLN A 147 -20.55 -9.13 40.27
N THR A 148 -20.32 -10.03 39.33
CA THR A 148 -19.53 -11.24 39.57
C THR A 148 -18.07 -10.92 39.92
N ALA A 149 -17.48 -9.97 39.20
CA ALA A 149 -16.11 -9.51 39.45
C ALA A 149 -15.98 -8.77 40.80
N GLU A 150 -17.02 -8.06 41.24
CA GLU A 150 -17.10 -7.39 42.53
C GLU A 150 -17.15 -8.40 43.66
N ARG A 151 -18.07 -9.39 43.60
CA ARG A 151 -18.21 -10.46 44.61
C ARG A 151 -16.91 -11.25 44.81
N LYS A 152 -16.17 -11.46 43.69
CA LYS A 152 -14.89 -12.20 43.69
C LYS A 152 -13.67 -11.30 43.95
N ASN A 153 -13.87 -10.00 44.17
CA ASN A 153 -12.82 -8.99 44.38
C ASN A 153 -11.75 -8.95 43.26
N HIS A 154 -12.17 -9.16 42.02
CA HIS A 154 -11.30 -9.17 40.85
C HIS A 154 -11.03 -7.74 40.32
N LYS A 155 -10.28 -6.94 41.09
CA LYS A 155 -10.04 -5.51 40.82
C LYS A 155 -9.53 -5.19 39.39
N ALA A 156 -8.68 -6.05 38.83
CA ALA A 156 -8.15 -5.87 37.49
C ALA A 156 -9.26 -6.03 36.42
N ARG A 157 -10.12 -7.03 36.53
CA ARG A 157 -11.24 -7.25 35.61
C ARG A 157 -12.28 -6.15 35.74
N LEU A 158 -12.56 -5.68 36.94
CA LEU A 158 -13.47 -4.56 37.18
C LEU A 158 -13.05 -3.30 36.42
N ARG A 159 -11.76 -2.92 36.50
CA ARG A 159 -11.25 -1.76 35.77
C ARG A 159 -11.44 -1.90 34.26
N LEU A 160 -11.25 -3.11 33.70
CA LEU A 160 -11.46 -3.38 32.29
C LEU A 160 -12.94 -3.29 31.90
N LEU A 161 -13.82 -3.92 32.70
CA LEU A 161 -15.28 -3.91 32.43
C LEU A 161 -15.86 -2.51 32.50
N TYR A 162 -15.45 -1.69 33.47
CA TYR A 162 -15.87 -0.28 33.53
C TYR A 162 -15.36 0.53 32.33
N ALA A 163 -14.10 0.32 31.90
CA ALA A 163 -13.59 0.98 30.71
C ALA A 163 -14.35 0.60 29.43
N LEU A 164 -14.77 -0.68 29.33
CA LEU A 164 -15.59 -1.17 28.21
C LEU A 164 -17.04 -0.68 28.28
N LYS A 165 -17.57 -0.42 29.48
CA LYS A 165 -18.89 0.19 29.69
C LYS A 165 -18.94 1.63 29.17
N GLU A 166 -17.84 2.38 29.33
CA GLU A 166 -17.69 3.75 28.80
C GLU A 166 -17.41 3.78 27.29
N ASN A 167 -16.57 2.87 26.82
CA ASN A 167 -16.23 2.76 25.41
C ASN A 167 -16.11 1.28 24.99
N PRO A 168 -17.05 0.78 24.15
CA PRO A 168 -17.07 -0.62 23.72
C PRO A 168 -15.83 -1.06 22.91
N ASP A 169 -15.08 -0.10 22.34
CA ASP A 169 -13.88 -0.34 21.53
C ASP A 169 -12.68 0.36 22.16
N ILE A 170 -11.75 -0.39 22.74
CA ILE A 170 -10.56 0.18 23.38
C ILE A 170 -9.27 -0.45 22.87
N PRO A 171 -8.17 0.34 22.65
CA PRO A 171 -6.88 -0.19 22.21
C PRO A 171 -6.28 -1.14 23.24
N TYR A 172 -5.93 -2.37 22.86
CA TYR A 172 -5.48 -3.43 23.76
C TYR A 172 -4.23 -3.02 24.57
N GLU A 173 -3.13 -2.68 23.91
CA GLU A 173 -1.86 -2.38 24.55
C GLU A 173 -1.93 -1.15 25.45
N ASN A 174 -2.53 -0.07 24.95
CA ASN A 174 -2.67 1.18 25.69
C ASN A 174 -3.55 1.02 26.92
N THR A 175 -4.61 0.23 26.82
CA THR A 175 -5.53 -0.03 27.94
C THR A 175 -4.89 -0.87 29.01
N LEU A 176 -4.17 -1.94 28.63
CA LEU A 176 -3.43 -2.75 29.59
C LEU A 176 -2.43 -1.89 30.35
N HIS A 177 -1.68 -1.04 29.68
CA HIS A 177 -0.73 -0.15 30.31
C HIS A 177 -1.39 0.89 31.24
N LYS A 178 -2.40 1.61 30.74
CA LYS A 178 -3.10 2.66 31.51
C LYS A 178 -3.84 2.13 32.75
N LEU A 179 -4.46 0.96 32.61
CA LEU A 179 -5.22 0.35 33.70
C LEU A 179 -4.36 -0.61 34.55
N ASN A 180 -3.06 -0.70 34.29
CA ASN A 180 -2.14 -1.62 34.95
C ASN A 180 -2.71 -3.05 34.96
N LEU A 181 -2.99 -3.59 33.77
CA LEU A 181 -3.57 -4.91 33.55
C LEU A 181 -2.56 -5.84 32.89
N THR A 182 -2.73 -7.12 33.11
CA THR A 182 -2.02 -8.18 32.38
C THR A 182 -3.00 -8.94 31.47
N ALA A 183 -2.46 -9.68 30.50
CA ALA A 183 -3.27 -10.53 29.63
C ALA A 183 -4.13 -11.56 30.41
N ALA A 184 -3.70 -11.93 31.63
CA ALA A 184 -4.45 -12.81 32.51
C ALA A 184 -5.78 -12.23 33.01
N ALA A 185 -5.94 -10.91 32.98
CA ALA A 185 -7.23 -10.26 33.29
C ALA A 185 -8.21 -10.29 32.11
N VAL A 186 -7.70 -10.30 30.87
CA VAL A 186 -8.49 -10.23 29.63
C VAL A 186 -8.98 -11.62 29.20
N ARG A 187 -8.08 -12.61 29.18
CA ARG A 187 -8.38 -13.97 28.68
C ARG A 187 -9.65 -14.63 29.24
N PRO A 188 -9.95 -14.57 30.56
CA PRO A 188 -11.16 -15.20 31.06
C PRO A 188 -12.46 -14.52 30.61
N LEU A 189 -12.41 -13.22 30.32
CA LEU A 189 -13.56 -12.48 29.79
C LEU A 189 -13.77 -12.78 28.29
N GLU A 190 -12.68 -12.96 27.56
CA GLU A 190 -12.71 -13.42 26.18
C GLU A 190 -13.25 -14.85 26.07
N GLN A 191 -12.77 -15.77 26.92
CA GLN A 191 -13.25 -17.15 26.98
C GLN A 191 -14.74 -17.25 27.38
N ALA A 192 -15.21 -16.32 28.19
CA ALA A 192 -16.63 -16.20 28.54
C ALA A 192 -17.48 -15.55 27.43
N GLY A 193 -16.90 -15.17 26.29
CA GLY A 193 -17.62 -14.53 25.19
C GLY A 193 -18.07 -13.10 25.47
N LEU A 194 -17.59 -12.46 26.53
CA LEU A 194 -17.99 -11.10 26.91
C LEU A 194 -17.28 -10.04 26.06
N LEU A 195 -16.10 -10.34 25.54
CA LEU A 195 -15.32 -9.48 24.66
C LEU A 195 -14.54 -10.30 23.64
N ALA A 196 -14.08 -9.64 22.59
CA ALA A 196 -13.17 -10.21 21.58
C ALA A 196 -11.93 -9.33 21.41
N ILE A 197 -10.77 -9.98 21.22
CA ILE A 197 -9.55 -9.29 20.79
C ILE A 197 -9.52 -9.30 19.27
N GLN A 198 -9.70 -8.13 18.67
CA GLN A 198 -9.66 -7.96 17.23
C GLN A 198 -8.30 -7.40 16.81
N ILE A 199 -7.72 -7.97 15.76
CA ILE A 199 -6.54 -7.41 15.09
C ILE A 199 -7.05 -6.29 14.18
N VAL A 200 -6.55 -5.08 14.41
CA VAL A 200 -6.87 -3.93 13.58
C VAL A 200 -5.65 -3.59 12.75
N ASP A 201 -5.74 -3.79 11.45
CA ASP A 201 -4.77 -3.25 10.52
C ASP A 201 -4.96 -1.72 10.48
N GLN A 202 -4.21 -1.04 11.33
CA GLN A 202 -4.23 0.42 11.38
C GLN A 202 -3.15 0.95 10.45
N TYR A 203 -3.55 1.24 9.21
CA TYR A 203 -2.70 2.01 8.30
C TYR A 203 -2.44 3.40 8.88
N ARG A 204 -1.19 3.85 8.78
CA ARG A 204 -0.84 5.22 9.14
C ARG A 204 -1.52 6.15 8.15
N ASN A 205 -2.49 6.91 8.60
CA ASN A 205 -3.18 7.86 7.74
C ASN A 205 -2.55 9.25 7.94
N PRO A 206 -1.89 9.81 6.92
CA PRO A 206 -1.29 11.15 7.01
C PRO A 206 -2.35 12.24 7.24
N LEU A 207 -3.62 11.95 6.97
CA LEU A 207 -4.74 12.87 7.15
C LEU A 207 -5.45 12.73 8.51
N GLU A 208 -4.96 11.84 9.40
CA GLU A 208 -5.59 11.60 10.70
C GLU A 208 -5.65 12.87 11.57
N GLN A 209 -4.61 13.71 11.55
CA GLN A 209 -4.63 14.99 12.23
C GLN A 209 -5.67 15.94 11.64
N MET A 210 -5.83 15.93 10.32
CA MET A 210 -6.81 16.71 9.59
C MET A 210 -8.24 16.27 9.96
N ARG A 211 -8.47 14.97 10.01
CA ARG A 211 -9.75 14.38 10.43
C ARG A 211 -10.15 14.83 11.84
N ARG A 212 -9.20 14.88 12.79
CA ARG A 212 -9.45 15.32 14.17
C ARG A 212 -9.73 16.81 14.30
N LEU A 213 -9.19 17.63 13.40
CA LEU A 213 -9.41 19.08 13.39
C LEU A 213 -10.73 19.48 12.72
N LEU A 214 -11.26 18.62 11.87
CA LEU A 214 -12.55 18.83 11.22
C LEU A 214 -13.68 18.41 12.18
N THR A 215 -14.25 19.37 12.85
CA THR A 215 -15.52 19.18 13.58
C THR A 215 -16.64 18.91 12.57
N ASP A 216 -17.70 18.23 13.01
CA ASP A 216 -18.89 17.96 12.16
C ASP A 216 -19.51 19.27 11.62
N THR A 217 -19.38 20.35 12.35
CA THR A 217 -19.82 21.70 11.94
C THR A 217 -19.04 22.21 10.71
N SER A 218 -17.74 21.97 10.63
CA SER A 218 -16.94 22.39 9.48
C SER A 218 -17.25 21.60 8.21
N LYS A 219 -17.65 20.33 8.35
CA LYS A 219 -18.12 19.49 7.23
C LYS A 219 -19.49 19.90 6.74
N ALA A 220 -20.41 20.26 7.65
CA ALA A 220 -21.76 20.71 7.33
C ALA A 220 -21.79 22.06 6.62
N GLN A 221 -20.75 22.89 6.76
CA GLN A 221 -20.66 24.21 6.11
C GLN A 221 -19.98 24.18 4.76
N TRP A 222 -19.42 23.01 4.32
CA TRP A 222 -18.78 22.91 3.03
C TRP A 222 -19.81 22.71 1.92
N GLU A 223 -20.04 23.75 1.15
CA GLU A 223 -20.81 23.67 -0.09
C GLU A 223 -19.86 23.35 -1.26
N THR A 224 -20.22 22.36 -2.06
CA THR A 224 -19.48 22.05 -3.28
C THR A 224 -19.66 23.22 -4.26
N PRO A 225 -18.57 23.90 -4.67
CA PRO A 225 -18.68 25.00 -5.61
C PRO A 225 -19.34 24.56 -6.92
N VAL A 226 -20.29 25.35 -7.40
CA VAL A 226 -20.96 25.10 -8.68
C VAL A 226 -20.07 25.63 -9.81
N LEU A 227 -19.81 24.80 -10.82
CA LEU A 227 -19.06 25.18 -12.00
C LEU A 227 -19.85 26.25 -12.79
N ASN A 228 -19.16 27.28 -13.27
CA ASN A 228 -19.73 28.20 -14.23
C ASN A 228 -19.85 27.52 -15.62
N GLU A 229 -20.50 28.21 -16.59
CA GLU A 229 -20.77 27.62 -17.91
C GLU A 229 -19.50 27.17 -18.65
N ASP A 230 -18.43 27.96 -18.60
CA ASP A 230 -17.18 27.62 -19.29
C ASP A 230 -16.46 26.43 -18.62
N GLN A 231 -16.42 26.42 -17.30
CA GLN A 231 -15.88 25.30 -16.53
C GLN A 231 -16.67 24.02 -16.79
N ARG A 232 -18.02 24.11 -16.85
CA ARG A 232 -18.89 22.97 -17.14
C ARG A 232 -18.63 22.43 -18.56
N LYS A 233 -18.57 23.29 -19.56
CA LYS A 233 -18.25 22.88 -20.94
C LYS A 233 -16.90 22.15 -21.03
N ILE A 234 -15.88 22.64 -20.30
CA ILE A 234 -14.55 21.98 -20.27
C ILE A 234 -14.66 20.61 -19.60
N ALA A 235 -15.32 20.51 -18.47
CA ALA A 235 -15.48 19.26 -17.74
C ALA A 235 -16.23 18.23 -18.59
N ASP A 236 -17.36 18.61 -19.17
CA ASP A 236 -18.22 17.74 -19.99
C ASP A 236 -17.44 17.22 -21.22
N ASN A 237 -16.73 18.10 -21.93
CA ASN A 237 -15.91 17.70 -23.10
C ASN A 237 -14.82 16.69 -22.71
N ILE A 238 -14.15 16.88 -21.56
CA ILE A 238 -13.11 15.94 -21.11
C ILE A 238 -13.73 14.61 -20.70
N CYS A 239 -14.87 14.62 -20.00
CA CYS A 239 -15.59 13.41 -19.63
C CYS A 239 -16.05 12.63 -20.87
N GLU A 240 -16.65 13.28 -21.87
CA GLU A 240 -17.07 12.64 -23.11
C GLU A 240 -15.89 12.00 -23.84
N ASN A 241 -14.76 12.71 -23.96
CA ASN A 241 -13.53 12.16 -24.54
C ASN A 241 -13.01 10.95 -23.77
N TYR A 242 -13.05 10.99 -22.44
CA TYR A 242 -12.63 9.90 -21.60
C TYR A 242 -13.54 8.68 -21.77
N ASP A 243 -14.85 8.87 -21.75
CA ASP A 243 -15.87 7.82 -21.90
C ASP A 243 -15.85 7.18 -23.29
N SER A 244 -15.52 7.97 -24.34
CA SER A 244 -15.31 7.45 -25.69
C SER A 244 -14.01 6.64 -25.86
N GLY A 245 -13.21 6.50 -24.79
CA GLY A 245 -11.95 5.74 -24.80
C GLY A 245 -10.75 6.50 -25.35
N SER A 246 -10.86 7.82 -25.58
CA SER A 246 -9.72 8.65 -25.97
C SER A 246 -8.62 8.60 -24.88
N ARG A 247 -7.38 8.43 -25.33
CA ARG A 247 -6.18 8.46 -24.46
C ARG A 247 -5.31 9.70 -24.70
N LYS A 248 -5.84 10.68 -25.42
CA LYS A 248 -5.13 11.93 -25.69
C LYS A 248 -5.07 12.77 -24.40
N PRO A 249 -3.91 13.37 -24.07
CA PRO A 249 -3.82 14.28 -22.94
C PRO A 249 -4.61 15.56 -23.24
N CYS A 250 -5.30 16.10 -22.21
CA CYS A 250 -6.03 17.36 -22.28
C CYS A 250 -5.28 18.42 -21.46
N LEU A 251 -5.09 19.61 -22.05
CA LEU A 251 -4.53 20.77 -21.37
C LEU A 251 -5.66 21.74 -20.97
N ILE A 252 -5.86 21.91 -19.64
CA ILE A 252 -6.73 22.95 -19.11
C ILE A 252 -5.90 24.22 -18.89
N HIS A 253 -6.06 25.21 -19.78
CA HIS A 253 -5.37 26.47 -19.67
C HIS A 253 -6.22 27.53 -18.96
N GLY A 254 -5.62 28.26 -18.02
CA GLY A 254 -6.31 29.32 -17.28
C GLY A 254 -5.38 30.00 -16.28
N ILE A 255 -5.69 31.24 -15.92
CA ILE A 255 -4.93 32.03 -14.94
C ILE A 255 -5.11 31.45 -13.52
N THR A 256 -4.28 31.89 -12.59
CA THR A 256 -4.46 31.57 -11.16
C THR A 256 -5.80 32.10 -10.67
N GLY A 257 -6.54 31.29 -9.92
CA GLY A 257 -7.86 31.67 -9.43
C GLY A 257 -9.02 31.44 -10.41
N SER A 258 -8.78 30.96 -11.66
CA SER A 258 -9.86 30.68 -12.61
C SER A 258 -10.72 29.45 -12.28
N GLY A 259 -10.48 28.79 -11.14
CA GLY A 259 -11.25 27.62 -10.71
C GLY A 259 -10.86 26.30 -11.38
N LYS A 260 -9.64 26.18 -11.92
CA LYS A 260 -9.14 24.89 -12.48
C LYS A 260 -9.28 23.73 -11.52
N THR A 261 -9.06 23.99 -10.23
CA THR A 261 -9.18 22.96 -9.18
C THR A 261 -10.60 22.40 -9.08
N GLU A 262 -11.63 23.24 -9.28
CA GLU A 262 -13.03 22.79 -9.27
C GLU A 262 -13.32 21.89 -10.47
N VAL A 263 -12.77 22.22 -11.64
CA VAL A 263 -12.86 21.36 -12.83
C VAL A 263 -12.18 20.02 -12.55
N TYR A 264 -10.98 20.01 -11.95
CA TYR A 264 -10.31 18.76 -11.60
C TYR A 264 -11.14 17.92 -10.62
N MET A 265 -11.73 18.55 -9.60
CA MET A 265 -12.58 17.83 -8.64
C MET A 265 -13.82 17.22 -9.29
N GLU A 266 -14.39 17.87 -10.31
CA GLU A 266 -15.51 17.33 -11.08
C GLU A 266 -15.08 16.12 -11.91
N LEU A 267 -13.95 16.22 -12.62
CA LEU A 267 -13.37 15.11 -13.39
C LEU A 267 -13.02 13.91 -12.48
N ILE A 268 -12.47 14.17 -11.30
CA ILE A 268 -12.19 13.13 -10.30
C ILE A 268 -13.49 12.45 -9.87
N SER A 269 -14.54 13.22 -9.57
CA SER A 269 -15.85 12.66 -9.21
C SER A 269 -16.40 11.75 -10.29
N HIS A 270 -16.26 12.13 -11.56
CA HIS A 270 -16.69 11.32 -12.71
C HIS A 270 -15.94 9.99 -12.77
N VAL A 271 -14.61 10.01 -12.67
CA VAL A 271 -13.77 8.80 -12.72
C VAL A 271 -14.05 7.86 -11.55
N ILE A 272 -14.20 8.41 -10.34
CA ILE A 272 -14.51 7.63 -9.14
C ILE A 272 -15.90 6.99 -9.23
N SER A 273 -16.89 7.70 -9.77
CA SER A 273 -18.24 7.15 -9.96
C SER A 273 -18.26 5.96 -10.92
N ALA A 274 -17.28 5.87 -11.82
CA ALA A 274 -17.05 4.72 -12.70
C ALA A 274 -16.23 3.59 -12.02
N GLY A 275 -16.01 3.65 -10.70
CA GLY A 275 -15.28 2.63 -9.93
C GLY A 275 -13.77 2.61 -10.17
N LYS A 276 -13.19 3.72 -10.63
CA LYS A 276 -11.76 3.83 -10.92
C LYS A 276 -11.07 4.75 -9.94
N GLN A 277 -9.75 4.59 -9.81
CA GLN A 277 -8.89 5.41 -8.98
C GLN A 277 -8.23 6.53 -9.79
N VAL A 278 -7.85 7.61 -9.10
CA VAL A 278 -7.23 8.80 -9.69
C VAL A 278 -5.91 9.09 -9.02
N ILE A 279 -4.89 9.42 -9.80
CA ILE A 279 -3.63 9.97 -9.31
C ILE A 279 -3.59 11.45 -9.67
N LEU A 280 -3.54 12.31 -8.65
CA LEU A 280 -3.36 13.74 -8.81
C LEU A 280 -1.93 14.14 -8.44
N LEU A 281 -1.17 14.61 -9.43
CA LEU A 281 0.18 15.10 -9.21
C LEU A 281 0.15 16.62 -8.96
N ILE A 282 0.63 17.02 -7.78
CA ILE A 282 0.72 18.42 -7.38
C ILE A 282 2.19 18.76 -7.11
N PRO A 283 2.75 19.86 -7.67
CA PRO A 283 4.08 20.30 -7.32
C PRO A 283 4.21 20.48 -5.79
N GLU A 284 5.30 20.00 -5.19
CA GLU A 284 5.48 19.97 -3.73
C GLU A 284 5.31 21.36 -3.07
N ILE A 285 5.75 22.41 -3.77
CA ILE A 285 5.58 23.81 -3.34
C ILE A 285 4.10 24.26 -3.30
N SER A 286 3.24 23.62 -4.09
CA SER A 286 1.80 23.92 -4.17
C SER A 286 0.95 22.98 -3.31
N LEU A 287 1.54 21.92 -2.73
CA LEU A 287 0.88 21.01 -1.83
C LEU A 287 0.74 21.64 -0.44
N THR A 288 -0.15 22.60 -0.36
CA THR A 288 -0.46 23.27 0.93
C THR A 288 -1.52 22.48 1.70
N TRP A 289 -1.55 22.70 3.01
CA TRP A 289 -2.63 22.21 3.87
C TRP A 289 -4.02 22.55 3.33
N GLN A 290 -4.20 23.76 2.82
CA GLN A 290 -5.48 24.22 2.25
C GLN A 290 -5.89 23.40 1.02
N THR A 291 -4.95 23.08 0.14
CA THR A 291 -5.22 22.27 -1.06
C THR A 291 -5.70 20.88 -0.66
N VAL A 292 -4.97 20.22 0.22
CA VAL A 292 -5.33 18.86 0.71
C VAL A 292 -6.67 18.89 1.44
N MET A 293 -6.93 19.94 2.26
CA MET A 293 -8.19 20.11 2.97
C MET A 293 -9.39 20.19 2.02
N ARG A 294 -9.27 20.90 0.89
CA ARG A 294 -10.35 21.01 -0.10
C ARG A 294 -10.71 19.64 -0.69
N PHE A 295 -9.72 18.82 -1.01
CA PHE A 295 -9.96 17.44 -1.48
C PHE A 295 -10.59 16.58 -0.38
N TYR A 296 -10.07 16.66 0.84
CA TYR A 296 -10.61 15.89 1.97
C TYR A 296 -12.05 16.26 2.30
N LEU A 297 -12.42 17.55 2.26
CA LEU A 297 -13.78 18.01 2.51
C LEU A 297 -14.76 17.46 1.46
N ARG A 298 -14.33 17.32 0.19
CA ARG A 298 -15.20 16.80 -0.88
C ARG A 298 -15.25 15.27 -0.91
N PHE A 299 -14.12 14.60 -0.71
CA PHE A 299 -13.98 13.16 -0.94
C PHE A 299 -13.77 12.33 0.33
N GLY A 300 -13.56 12.98 1.47
CA GLY A 300 -13.41 12.32 2.77
C GLY A 300 -12.19 11.40 2.85
N ASP A 301 -12.37 10.27 3.53
CA ASP A 301 -11.32 9.28 3.79
C ASP A 301 -10.87 8.51 2.52
N ARG A 302 -11.52 8.74 1.38
CA ARG A 302 -11.13 8.22 0.06
C ARG A 302 -9.90 8.92 -0.54
N VAL A 303 -9.41 10.00 0.10
CA VAL A 303 -8.21 10.75 -0.28
C VAL A 303 -7.01 10.29 0.53
N SER A 304 -5.88 10.15 -0.13
CA SER A 304 -4.58 10.00 0.52
C SER A 304 -3.57 11.00 -0.04
N VAL A 305 -2.45 11.14 0.65
CA VAL A 305 -1.34 12.01 0.24
C VAL A 305 -0.04 11.23 0.32
N LEU A 306 0.73 11.28 -0.77
CA LEU A 306 2.10 10.76 -0.82
C LEU A 306 3.07 11.93 -1.07
N ASN A 307 4.07 12.08 -0.20
CA ASN A 307 5.10 13.11 -0.37
C ASN A 307 6.49 12.61 0.06
N SER A 308 7.51 13.42 -0.22
CA SER A 308 8.92 13.09 0.08
C SER A 308 9.23 12.98 1.58
N ARG A 309 8.45 13.62 2.45
CA ARG A 309 8.66 13.64 3.91
C ARG A 309 8.16 12.39 4.61
N MET A 310 7.35 11.58 3.93
CA MET A 310 6.79 10.36 4.49
C MET A 310 7.87 9.29 4.66
N SER A 311 7.83 8.59 5.78
CA SER A 311 8.64 7.39 6.02
C SER A 311 8.29 6.27 5.03
N ALA A 312 9.18 5.30 4.90
CA ALA A 312 8.93 4.13 4.05
C ALA A 312 7.67 3.34 4.49
N GLY A 313 7.43 3.25 5.81
CA GLY A 313 6.24 2.59 6.35
C GLY A 313 4.94 3.32 6.01
N GLU A 314 4.90 4.64 6.17
CA GLU A 314 3.72 5.44 5.79
C GLU A 314 3.41 5.33 4.30
N ARG A 315 4.45 5.38 3.44
CA ARG A 315 4.26 5.19 1.98
C ARG A 315 3.74 3.79 1.66
N PHE A 316 4.25 2.77 2.34
CA PHE A 316 3.77 1.40 2.18
C PHE A 316 2.29 1.28 2.58
N ASP A 317 1.90 1.85 3.72
CA ASP A 317 0.51 1.82 4.20
C ASP A 317 -0.44 2.50 3.19
N GLN A 318 -0.04 3.63 2.59
CA GLN A 318 -0.87 4.29 1.56
C GLN A 318 -0.93 3.48 0.25
N TYR A 319 0.17 2.84 -0.14
CA TYR A 319 0.18 1.95 -1.28
C TYR A 319 -0.78 0.76 -1.08
N GLU A 320 -0.75 0.11 0.08
CA GLU A 320 -1.66 -1.00 0.39
C GLU A 320 -3.11 -0.55 0.40
N ARG A 321 -3.43 0.59 1.00
CA ARG A 321 -4.78 1.16 0.97
C ARG A 321 -5.28 1.45 -0.45
N ALA A 322 -4.38 1.94 -1.33
CA ALA A 322 -4.72 2.13 -2.75
C ALA A 322 -4.97 0.79 -3.45
N ARG A 323 -4.12 -0.21 -3.17
CA ARG A 323 -4.23 -1.55 -3.75
C ARG A 323 -5.50 -2.29 -3.33
N THR A 324 -5.94 -2.12 -2.07
CA THR A 324 -7.17 -2.73 -1.53
C THR A 324 -8.44 -1.96 -1.91
N GLY A 325 -8.31 -0.77 -2.49
CA GLY A 325 -9.46 0.06 -2.86
C GLY A 325 -10.02 0.91 -1.71
N ASP A 326 -9.27 1.05 -0.60
CA ASP A 326 -9.69 1.89 0.54
C ASP A 326 -9.57 3.39 0.23
N ILE A 327 -8.79 3.74 -0.77
CA ILE A 327 -8.61 5.12 -1.27
C ILE A 327 -8.74 5.15 -2.79
N ASP A 328 -9.28 6.25 -3.29
CA ASP A 328 -9.51 6.45 -4.72
C ASP A 328 -8.67 7.59 -5.31
N ILE A 329 -8.11 8.48 -4.47
CA ILE A 329 -7.34 9.66 -4.89
C ILE A 329 -6.03 9.70 -4.12
#